data_4ee5b4dc85a6b540039988d49c922a26
#
_entry.id   4ee5b4dc85a6b540039988d49c922a26
#
_cell.length_a   1.000
_cell.length_b   1.000
_cell.length_c   1.000
_cell.angle_alpha   90.00
_cell.angle_beta   90.00
_cell.angle_gamma   90.00
#
_symmetry.space_group_name_H-M   'P 1'
#
loop_
_entity.id
_entity.type
_entity.pdbx_description
1 polymer ?
#
loop_
_entity_poly.entity_id
_entity_poly.type
_entity_poly.pdbx_seq_one_letter_code
_entity_poly.pdbx_strand_id
1 'polypeptide(L)'
;MHFLAILVLLAAGAAQAGDGDWPAYGRDPGGTRYSPLTQIDRGNVTKLHVAWTYHTHALEPQSQLNEKAAFEATPILFEGSLYLSTPFDQVIALDPATGAEKWKYDPDINRSANYSEVTSRGVSAWADPKAAEGAVCRSRIFIGTIDARLIALDGRTGKPCDGFGEHGAIDLTRGVELRNRGDYQVTSPPTIVDDLVITGSSIGDNRAVELERGIVRAFDARTGKLRWTWDPIPWAEKQKPRTGAANAWGVFSADRARGLVFIPTGSASPDFYGGERPGDNAYANSVVALQAATGKLVWAFQVVHHDLWDYDVAAQPSLLTFHERPAVAVITKMGYVFVLDRETGKPLHEVGELPMPPSDVPGEKAWPTQLGTWFRPLVPQKMGPADAWGLTEEERLQCRAWIESLRAEGMYTPPSLRGTLLVPGNIGGVNWGSAAIDPEHNLLIANTNRLPFVVRLIPREKLSGEIDEAKRNRLEGEFGRQTGAPYAMYRQPLIGGPRDLPCTNPPWGAIVALDLKPDRKGRSRLRWEAPLGFLAPGLPPGSLNLGGPIVTAGGLVFTAAAKDPFLRAFDVETGREIWKAELPASGQATPMTYAVAGKQYVVICAGGHGKLGSKMGDAVVAFALGE
;
A
#
# COMPACT_ATOMS: atom_id res chain seq x y z
N MET A 1 -54.18 13.60 34.75
CA MET A 1 -53.21 12.51 34.80
C MET A 1 -52.67 12.30 33.38
N HIS A 2 -51.51 12.89 33.09
CA HIS A 2 -50.86 12.75 31.79
C HIS A 2 -49.68 11.80 31.96
N PHE A 3 -49.74 10.64 31.30
CA PHE A 3 -48.61 9.71 31.25
C PHE A 3 -47.65 10.17 30.17
N LEU A 4 -46.45 10.57 30.58
CA LEU A 4 -45.32 10.83 29.69
C LEU A 4 -44.63 9.48 29.43
N ALA A 5 -44.72 8.97 28.18
CA ALA A 5 -43.98 7.81 27.74
C ALA A 5 -42.56 8.26 27.39
N ILE A 6 -41.58 7.87 28.20
CA ILE A 6 -40.16 8.05 27.90
C ILE A 6 -39.74 6.94 26.91
N LEU A 7 -39.50 7.34 25.65
CA LEU A 7 -38.89 6.48 24.63
C LEU A 7 -37.39 6.40 24.94
N VAL A 8 -36.94 5.27 25.51
CA VAL A 8 -35.50 4.96 25.63
C VAL A 8 -35.03 4.46 24.27
N LEU A 9 -34.35 5.31 23.50
CA LEU A 9 -33.59 4.92 22.34
C LEU A 9 -32.35 4.14 22.82
N LEU A 10 -32.42 2.82 22.72
CA LEU A 10 -31.23 1.96 22.78
C LEU A 10 -30.39 2.20 21.54
N ALA A 11 -29.40 3.08 21.62
CA ALA A 11 -28.33 3.14 20.66
C ALA A 11 -27.55 1.81 20.76
N ALA A 12 -27.70 0.97 19.74
CA ALA A 12 -26.82 -0.18 19.55
C ALA A 12 -25.41 0.35 19.30
N GLY A 13 -24.61 0.45 20.36
CA GLY A 13 -23.21 0.81 20.27
C GLY A 13 -22.49 -0.28 19.47
N ALA A 14 -21.97 0.08 18.30
CA ALA A 14 -20.92 -0.71 17.68
C ALA A 14 -19.81 -0.87 18.72
N ALA A 15 -19.40 -2.10 19.02
CA ALA A 15 -18.33 -2.36 19.96
C ALA A 15 -17.08 -1.59 19.47
N GLN A 16 -16.73 -0.54 20.20
CA GLN A 16 -15.49 0.17 20.02
C GLN A 16 -14.37 -0.81 20.38
N ALA A 17 -13.36 -0.97 19.50
CA ALA A 17 -12.21 -1.81 19.83
C ALA A 17 -11.66 -1.41 21.20
N GLY A 18 -11.42 -2.38 22.08
CA GLY A 18 -10.78 -2.14 23.37
C GLY A 18 -9.37 -1.57 23.18
N ASP A 19 -8.83 -0.89 24.16
CA ASP A 19 -7.51 -0.24 24.07
C ASP A 19 -6.36 -1.21 23.70
N GLY A 20 -6.54 -2.52 23.92
CA GLY A 20 -5.58 -3.57 23.57
C GLY A 20 -5.77 -4.22 22.20
N ASP A 21 -6.78 -3.83 21.43
CA ASP A 21 -7.16 -4.52 20.19
C ASP A 21 -6.59 -3.88 18.93
N TRP A 22 -6.40 -4.72 17.89
CA TRP A 22 -5.99 -4.32 16.54
C TRP A 22 -6.92 -4.97 15.50
N PRO A 23 -8.22 -4.58 15.45
CA PRO A 23 -9.25 -5.32 14.70
C PRO A 23 -9.25 -5.08 13.19
N ALA A 24 -8.40 -4.20 12.67
CA ALA A 24 -8.30 -3.87 11.25
C ALA A 24 -6.84 -3.67 10.84
N TYR A 25 -6.55 -3.75 9.55
CA TYR A 25 -5.20 -3.58 8.98
C TYR A 25 -4.46 -2.36 9.50
N GLY A 26 -5.10 -1.19 9.53
CA GLY A 26 -4.52 0.06 10.05
C GLY A 26 -4.85 0.33 11.53
N ARG A 27 -5.10 -0.68 12.33
CA ARG A 27 -5.65 -0.70 13.68
C ARG A 27 -7.14 -0.32 13.73
N ASP A 28 -7.53 0.74 13.09
CA ASP A 28 -8.91 1.24 13.02
C ASP A 28 -9.34 1.41 11.55
N PRO A 29 -10.64 1.57 11.28
CA PRO A 29 -11.13 1.76 9.91
C PRO A 29 -10.58 3.01 9.21
N GLY A 30 -10.08 3.99 9.97
CA GLY A 30 -9.46 5.21 9.44
C GLY A 30 -7.99 5.06 9.08
N GLY A 31 -7.37 3.93 9.40
CA GLY A 31 -5.97 3.65 9.03
C GLY A 31 -4.95 4.51 9.75
N THR A 32 -5.18 4.83 11.03
CA THR A 32 -4.27 5.70 11.80
C THR A 32 -2.96 5.05 12.16
N ARG A 33 -2.90 3.73 12.27
CA ARG A 33 -1.73 2.95 12.74
C ARG A 33 -1.16 3.46 14.07
N TYR A 34 -2.01 4.00 14.90
CA TYR A 34 -1.70 4.48 16.25
C TYR A 34 -2.28 3.56 17.30
N SER A 35 -1.47 3.15 18.27
CA SER A 35 -1.91 2.36 19.43
C SER A 35 -1.82 3.18 20.72
N PRO A 36 -2.87 3.20 21.56
CA PRO A 36 -2.85 3.88 22.86
C PRO A 36 -2.06 3.09 23.92
N LEU A 37 -1.51 1.92 23.60
CA LEU A 37 -0.76 1.10 24.54
C LEU A 37 0.56 1.77 24.93
N THR A 38 0.88 1.71 26.25
CA THR A 38 2.04 2.36 26.86
C THR A 38 2.95 1.41 27.64
N GLN A 39 2.62 0.12 27.77
CA GLN A 39 3.42 -0.82 28.55
C GLN A 39 4.84 -0.96 27.98
N ILE A 40 4.98 -0.93 26.65
CA ILE A 40 6.26 -0.85 25.96
C ILE A 40 6.50 0.62 25.64
N ASP A 41 7.55 1.20 26.24
CA ASP A 41 7.89 2.61 26.13
C ASP A 41 9.38 2.85 25.87
N ARG A 42 9.79 4.11 25.77
CA ARG A 42 11.18 4.53 25.52
C ARG A 42 12.17 4.03 26.60
N GLY A 43 11.70 3.84 27.83
CA GLY A 43 12.54 3.43 28.98
C GLY A 43 12.79 1.92 29.05
N ASN A 44 11.95 1.12 28.41
CA ASN A 44 11.98 -0.33 28.54
C ASN A 44 12.07 -1.10 27.22
N VAL A 45 11.93 -0.44 26.07
CA VAL A 45 11.95 -1.09 24.73
C VAL A 45 13.21 -1.95 24.50
N THR A 46 14.33 -1.59 25.10
CA THR A 46 15.60 -2.35 25.02
C THR A 46 15.53 -3.72 25.70
N LYS A 47 14.50 -3.97 26.52
CA LYS A 47 14.24 -5.24 27.20
C LYS A 47 13.32 -6.17 26.41
N LEU A 48 12.89 -5.76 25.21
CA LEU A 48 12.08 -6.62 24.34
C LEU A 48 12.89 -7.86 23.92
N HIS A 49 12.23 -9.00 23.98
CA HIS A 49 12.72 -10.28 23.49
C HIS A 49 11.63 -10.98 22.70
N VAL A 50 12.01 -11.99 21.91
CA VAL A 50 11.06 -12.82 21.18
C VAL A 50 10.21 -13.61 22.19
N ALA A 51 8.91 -13.35 22.18
CA ALA A 51 7.93 -14.07 23.01
C ALA A 51 7.55 -15.40 22.37
N TRP A 52 7.31 -15.38 21.06
CA TRP A 52 7.02 -16.56 20.25
C TRP A 52 7.34 -16.32 18.77
N THR A 53 7.53 -17.40 18.03
CA THR A 53 7.68 -17.42 16.57
C THR A 53 6.79 -18.52 16.02
N TYR A 54 6.03 -18.19 14.96
CA TYR A 54 5.23 -19.14 14.19
C TYR A 54 5.73 -19.19 12.76
N HIS A 55 5.83 -20.39 12.16
CA HIS A 55 6.21 -20.60 10.77
C HIS A 55 5.00 -21.02 9.94
N THR A 56 4.69 -20.27 8.88
CA THR A 56 3.50 -20.51 8.05
C THR A 56 3.64 -21.69 7.11
N HIS A 57 4.87 -22.07 6.76
CA HIS A 57 5.20 -23.07 5.74
C HIS A 57 4.52 -22.79 4.39
N ALA A 58 4.33 -21.51 4.04
CA ALA A 58 3.66 -21.10 2.82
C ALA A 58 4.54 -21.18 1.56
N LEU A 59 5.87 -21.05 1.73
CA LEU A 59 6.82 -21.15 0.63
C LEU A 59 7.14 -22.61 0.33
N GLU A 60 6.91 -23.03 -0.92
CA GLU A 60 7.27 -24.37 -1.36
C GLU A 60 8.72 -24.40 -1.88
N PRO A 61 9.53 -25.40 -1.50
CA PRO A 61 10.85 -25.57 -2.06
C PRO A 61 10.81 -25.58 -3.60
N GLN A 62 11.69 -24.81 -4.24
CA GLN A 62 11.85 -24.75 -5.72
C GLN A 62 10.67 -24.18 -6.51
N SER A 63 9.65 -23.59 -5.88
CA SER A 63 8.56 -22.91 -6.60
C SER A 63 9.05 -21.60 -7.23
N GLN A 64 8.84 -21.45 -8.54
CA GLN A 64 9.16 -20.19 -9.26
C GLN A 64 8.30 -19.01 -8.76
N LEU A 65 7.14 -19.27 -8.16
CA LEU A 65 6.32 -18.22 -7.56
C LEU A 65 6.96 -17.60 -6.32
N ASN A 66 7.92 -18.26 -5.68
CA ASN A 66 8.66 -17.67 -4.55
C ASN A 66 9.42 -16.42 -4.95
N GLU A 67 9.90 -16.32 -6.20
CA GLU A 67 10.58 -15.13 -6.73
C GLU A 67 9.64 -13.91 -6.83
N LYS A 68 8.32 -14.15 -6.89
CA LYS A 68 7.29 -13.11 -6.88
C LYS A 68 6.63 -12.93 -5.52
N ALA A 69 6.82 -13.90 -4.60
CA ALA A 69 6.15 -13.87 -3.31
C ALA A 69 6.63 -12.70 -2.44
N ALA A 70 5.67 -12.05 -1.77
CA ALA A 70 5.92 -11.01 -0.80
C ALA A 70 5.02 -11.20 0.43
N PHE A 71 5.64 -11.35 1.61
CA PHE A 71 4.88 -11.53 2.86
C PHE A 71 4.61 -10.14 3.48
N GLU A 72 3.56 -9.49 3.00
CA GLU A 72 3.20 -8.11 3.31
C GLU A 72 2.09 -8.00 4.38
N ALA A 73 1.61 -9.12 4.90
CA ALA A 73 0.45 -9.15 5.77
C ALA A 73 0.68 -8.45 7.11
N THR A 74 -0.28 -7.64 7.53
CA THR A 74 -0.42 -7.17 8.90
C THR A 74 -1.47 -8.03 9.59
N PRO A 75 -1.12 -8.75 10.67
CA PRO A 75 -2.11 -9.51 11.44
C PRO A 75 -3.15 -8.59 12.08
N ILE A 76 -4.35 -9.14 12.37
CA ILE A 76 -5.39 -8.47 13.14
C ILE A 76 -5.74 -9.28 14.38
N LEU A 77 -6.06 -8.60 15.48
CA LEU A 77 -6.59 -9.24 16.69
C LEU A 77 -8.11 -9.01 16.75
N PHE A 78 -8.86 -10.10 16.74
CA PHE A 78 -10.32 -10.05 16.77
C PHE A 78 -10.89 -11.21 17.59
N GLU A 79 -11.81 -10.93 18.53
CA GLU A 79 -12.44 -11.93 19.40
C GLU A 79 -11.45 -12.95 20.00
N GLY A 80 -10.29 -12.48 20.52
CA GLY A 80 -9.30 -13.29 21.21
C GLY A 80 -8.46 -14.20 20.32
N SER A 81 -8.43 -13.98 19.02
CA SER A 81 -7.56 -14.68 18.07
C SER A 81 -6.81 -13.71 17.17
N LEU A 82 -5.57 -14.05 16.86
CA LEU A 82 -4.75 -13.33 15.90
C LEU A 82 -4.93 -13.96 14.52
N TYR A 83 -5.36 -13.18 13.52
CA TYR A 83 -5.58 -13.65 12.16
C TYR A 83 -4.62 -12.99 11.19
N LEU A 84 -4.10 -13.77 10.26
CA LEU A 84 -3.21 -13.31 9.19
C LEU A 84 -3.43 -14.08 7.90
N SER A 85 -2.93 -13.53 6.79
CA SER A 85 -2.85 -14.23 5.51
C SER A 85 -1.39 -14.47 5.11
N THR A 86 -1.16 -15.42 4.21
CA THR A 86 0.15 -15.67 3.58
C THR A 86 0.17 -15.12 2.15
N PRO A 87 1.33 -15.04 1.46
CA PRO A 87 1.40 -14.65 0.06
C PRO A 87 0.53 -15.48 -0.89
N PHE A 88 0.17 -16.70 -0.49
CA PHE A 88 -0.71 -17.62 -1.23
C PHE A 88 -2.13 -17.70 -0.65
N ASP A 89 -2.55 -16.63 0.05
CA ASP A 89 -3.89 -16.43 0.60
C ASP A 89 -4.34 -17.48 1.62
N GLN A 90 -3.42 -18.29 2.17
CA GLN A 90 -3.77 -19.11 3.32
C GLN A 90 -4.14 -18.18 4.48
N VAL A 91 -5.23 -18.49 5.18
CA VAL A 91 -5.66 -17.76 6.38
C VAL A 91 -5.34 -18.60 7.62
N ILE A 92 -4.71 -17.96 8.59
CA ILE A 92 -4.22 -18.62 9.80
C ILE A 92 -4.77 -17.87 11.02
N ALA A 93 -5.29 -18.64 11.98
CA ALA A 93 -5.67 -18.13 13.29
C ALA A 93 -4.70 -18.66 14.35
N LEU A 94 -4.14 -17.75 15.15
CA LEU A 94 -3.21 -18.07 16.22
C LEU A 94 -3.77 -17.64 17.58
N ASP A 95 -3.31 -18.33 18.61
CA ASP A 95 -3.42 -17.85 19.97
C ASP A 95 -2.50 -16.63 20.16
N PRO A 96 -3.01 -15.47 20.58
CA PRO A 96 -2.22 -14.25 20.63
C PRO A 96 -1.14 -14.25 21.74
N ALA A 97 -1.29 -15.06 22.79
CA ALA A 97 -0.31 -15.12 23.87
C ALA A 97 0.86 -16.05 23.58
N THR A 98 0.62 -17.12 22.82
CA THR A 98 1.57 -18.22 22.63
C THR A 98 2.02 -18.41 21.18
N GLY A 99 1.31 -17.84 20.21
CA GLY A 99 1.54 -18.11 18.79
C GLY A 99 1.08 -19.51 18.33
N ALA A 100 0.42 -20.30 19.18
CA ALA A 100 -0.09 -21.61 18.80
C ALA A 100 -1.18 -21.51 17.72
N GLU A 101 -1.08 -22.34 16.69
CA GLU A 101 -2.09 -22.40 15.63
C GLU A 101 -3.42 -22.94 16.19
N LYS A 102 -4.50 -22.17 16.00
CA LYS A 102 -5.87 -22.59 16.30
C LYS A 102 -6.49 -23.32 15.12
N TRP A 103 -6.29 -22.76 13.92
CA TRP A 103 -6.69 -23.36 12.65
C TRP A 103 -5.97 -22.68 11.49
N LYS A 104 -5.93 -23.37 10.37
CA LYS A 104 -5.42 -22.90 9.08
C LYS A 104 -6.39 -23.28 7.97
N TYR A 105 -6.66 -22.33 7.08
CA TYR A 105 -7.44 -22.53 5.86
C TYR A 105 -6.54 -22.31 4.65
N ASP A 106 -6.58 -23.23 3.68
CA ASP A 106 -5.90 -23.10 2.40
C ASP A 106 -6.94 -22.94 1.29
N PRO A 107 -6.95 -21.84 0.53
CA PRO A 107 -7.88 -21.62 -0.57
C PRO A 107 -7.53 -22.42 -1.83
N ASP A 108 -6.50 -23.25 -1.82
CA ASP A 108 -6.03 -24.06 -2.95
C ASP A 108 -5.70 -23.19 -4.19
N ILE A 109 -4.82 -22.20 -4.00
CA ILE A 109 -4.35 -21.34 -5.10
C ILE A 109 -3.57 -22.18 -6.12
N ASN A 110 -3.96 -22.09 -7.39
CA ASN A 110 -3.24 -22.77 -8.47
C ASN A 110 -1.82 -22.23 -8.63
N ARG A 111 -0.84 -22.89 -8.03
CA ARG A 111 0.58 -22.49 -8.03
C ARG A 111 1.30 -22.67 -9.38
N SER A 112 0.67 -23.31 -10.36
CA SER A 112 1.18 -23.39 -11.73
C SER A 112 0.71 -22.22 -12.62
N ALA A 113 -0.23 -21.40 -12.15
CA ALA A 113 -0.68 -20.24 -12.87
C ALA A 113 0.34 -19.09 -12.76
N ASN A 114 0.34 -18.22 -13.77
CA ASN A 114 1.17 -17.02 -13.75
C ASN A 114 0.36 -15.85 -13.16
N TYR A 115 0.75 -15.39 -11.96
CA TYR A 115 0.17 -14.22 -11.31
C TYR A 115 1.06 -13.01 -11.51
N SER A 116 0.46 -11.82 -11.67
CA SER A 116 1.21 -10.55 -11.72
C SER A 116 1.82 -10.23 -10.36
N GLU A 117 1.07 -10.48 -9.27
CA GLU A 117 1.53 -10.36 -7.89
C GLU A 117 1.26 -11.66 -7.11
N VAL A 118 2.12 -11.98 -6.15
CA VAL A 118 1.95 -13.09 -5.21
C VAL A 118 2.06 -12.53 -3.81
N THR A 119 0.99 -11.90 -3.35
CA THR A 119 0.93 -11.23 -2.05
C THR A 119 -0.48 -11.08 -1.53
N SER A 120 -0.61 -11.10 -0.21
CA SER A 120 -1.82 -10.68 0.51
C SER A 120 -1.38 -9.80 1.68
N ARG A 121 -2.01 -8.62 1.82
CA ARG A 121 -1.69 -7.67 2.89
C ARG A 121 -2.45 -7.93 4.17
N GLY A 122 -3.38 -8.89 4.17
CA GLY A 122 -4.10 -9.29 5.38
C GLY A 122 -5.54 -9.70 5.13
N VAL A 123 -6.25 -9.85 6.22
CA VAL A 123 -7.66 -10.25 6.29
C VAL A 123 -8.48 -9.17 6.99
N SER A 124 -9.81 -9.28 6.92
CA SER A 124 -10.72 -8.41 7.66
C SER A 124 -11.71 -9.22 8.47
N ALA A 125 -12.14 -8.69 9.60
CA ALA A 125 -13.06 -9.35 10.51
C ALA A 125 -14.39 -8.61 10.61
N TRP A 126 -15.47 -9.38 10.80
CA TRP A 126 -16.81 -8.87 11.03
C TRP A 126 -17.60 -9.83 11.92
N ALA A 127 -18.36 -9.28 12.87
CA ALA A 127 -19.31 -10.05 13.66
C ALA A 127 -20.75 -9.66 13.31
N ASP A 128 -21.59 -10.64 13.06
CA ASP A 128 -23.02 -10.41 12.80
C ASP A 128 -23.73 -10.01 14.10
N PRO A 129 -24.18 -8.75 14.23
CA PRO A 129 -24.87 -8.30 15.44
C PRO A 129 -26.27 -8.93 15.61
N LYS A 130 -26.79 -9.59 14.57
CA LYS A 130 -28.11 -10.23 14.55
C LYS A 130 -28.04 -11.72 14.88
N ALA A 131 -26.87 -12.35 14.78
CA ALA A 131 -26.70 -13.77 15.07
C ALA A 131 -26.51 -14.00 16.57
N ALA A 132 -27.04 -15.13 17.08
CA ALA A 132 -26.83 -15.53 18.46
C ALA A 132 -25.34 -15.76 18.75
N GLU A 133 -24.93 -15.51 19.98
CA GLU A 133 -23.58 -15.82 20.43
C GLU A 133 -23.28 -17.31 20.22
N GLY A 134 -22.08 -17.61 19.71
CA GLY A 134 -21.69 -18.98 19.39
C GLY A 134 -22.28 -19.56 18.11
N ALA A 135 -23.18 -18.86 17.40
CA ALA A 135 -23.69 -19.35 16.12
C ALA A 135 -22.58 -19.49 15.07
N VAL A 136 -22.70 -20.49 14.21
CA VAL A 136 -21.78 -20.72 13.08
C VAL A 136 -21.78 -19.48 12.18
N CYS A 137 -20.58 -19.02 11.78
CA CYS A 137 -20.39 -17.85 10.95
C CYS A 137 -20.96 -16.52 11.52
N ARG A 138 -21.20 -16.45 12.84
CA ARG A 138 -21.45 -15.17 13.49
C ARG A 138 -20.26 -14.23 13.36
N SER A 139 -19.07 -14.74 13.66
CA SER A 139 -17.80 -14.06 13.43
C SER A 139 -17.21 -14.56 12.13
N ARG A 140 -16.88 -13.65 11.24
CA ARG A 140 -16.35 -13.95 9.90
C ARG A 140 -15.02 -13.29 9.67
N ILE A 141 -14.14 -14.04 9.01
CA ILE A 141 -12.88 -13.54 8.47
C ILE A 141 -13.01 -13.52 6.95
N PHE A 142 -12.79 -12.34 6.36
CA PHE A 142 -12.84 -12.14 4.92
C PHE A 142 -11.45 -12.01 4.34
N ILE A 143 -11.21 -12.67 3.21
CA ILE A 143 -10.00 -12.53 2.41
C ILE A 143 -10.35 -12.36 0.94
N GLY A 144 -9.68 -11.41 0.28
CA GLY A 144 -9.59 -11.36 -1.17
C GLY A 144 -8.36 -12.14 -1.62
N THR A 145 -8.45 -12.88 -2.73
CA THR A 145 -7.38 -13.78 -3.18
C THR A 145 -6.73 -13.35 -4.49
N ILE A 146 -5.50 -13.82 -4.72
CA ILE A 146 -4.77 -13.57 -5.97
C ILE A 146 -5.39 -14.26 -7.19
N ASP A 147 -6.28 -15.20 -7.00
CA ASP A 147 -7.10 -15.81 -8.07
C ASP A 147 -8.50 -15.19 -8.20
N ALA A 148 -8.68 -13.99 -7.61
CA ALA A 148 -9.88 -13.16 -7.72
C ALA A 148 -11.15 -13.75 -7.08
N ARG A 149 -11.05 -14.36 -5.91
CA ARG A 149 -12.19 -14.70 -5.06
C ARG A 149 -12.28 -13.79 -3.85
N LEU A 150 -13.49 -13.58 -3.34
CA LEU A 150 -13.75 -13.03 -2.00
C LEU A 150 -14.32 -14.16 -1.16
N ILE A 151 -13.60 -14.56 -0.12
CA ILE A 151 -13.93 -15.73 0.72
C ILE A 151 -14.32 -15.25 2.12
N ALA A 152 -15.37 -15.88 2.71
CA ALA A 152 -15.80 -15.68 4.08
C ALA A 152 -15.61 -16.95 4.89
N LEU A 153 -14.83 -16.90 5.96
CA LEU A 153 -14.54 -18.01 6.87
C LEU A 153 -15.19 -17.78 8.23
N ASP A 154 -15.65 -18.85 8.88
CA ASP A 154 -16.04 -18.81 10.29
C ASP A 154 -14.80 -18.53 11.16
N GLY A 155 -14.82 -17.46 11.94
CA GLY A 155 -13.65 -17.02 12.71
C GLY A 155 -13.17 -18.02 13.75
N ARG A 156 -14.04 -18.90 14.27
CA ARG A 156 -13.66 -19.89 15.28
C ARG A 156 -13.09 -21.17 14.69
N THR A 157 -13.51 -21.54 13.48
CA THR A 157 -13.21 -22.87 12.91
C THR A 157 -12.40 -22.83 11.63
N GLY A 158 -12.30 -21.67 10.97
CA GLY A 158 -11.66 -21.53 9.66
C GLY A 158 -12.44 -22.15 8.49
N LYS A 159 -13.64 -22.68 8.73
CA LYS A 159 -14.45 -23.27 7.68
C LYS A 159 -15.15 -22.21 6.84
N PRO A 160 -15.30 -22.39 5.51
CA PRO A 160 -16.09 -21.50 4.68
C PRO A 160 -17.52 -21.32 5.20
N CYS A 161 -18.06 -20.12 5.10
CA CYS A 161 -19.42 -19.79 5.49
C CYS A 161 -20.37 -20.06 4.31
N ASP A 162 -21.00 -21.24 4.25
CA ASP A 162 -21.84 -21.68 3.13
C ASP A 162 -22.93 -20.67 2.72
N GLY A 163 -23.43 -19.88 3.66
CA GLY A 163 -24.43 -18.84 3.38
C GLY A 163 -23.88 -17.59 2.69
N PHE A 164 -22.57 -17.53 2.40
CA PHE A 164 -21.92 -16.40 1.74
C PHE A 164 -21.55 -16.77 0.29
N GLY A 165 -22.17 -16.13 -0.70
CA GLY A 165 -21.94 -16.41 -2.10
C GLY A 165 -22.23 -17.85 -2.47
N GLU A 166 -21.31 -18.51 -3.15
CA GLU A 166 -21.35 -19.92 -3.51
C GLU A 166 -20.33 -20.67 -2.63
N HIS A 167 -20.81 -21.49 -1.70
CA HIS A 167 -19.97 -22.26 -0.76
C HIS A 167 -18.92 -21.42 0.00
N GLY A 168 -19.30 -20.23 0.45
CA GLY A 168 -18.42 -19.34 1.21
C GLY A 168 -17.55 -18.41 0.35
N ALA A 169 -17.74 -18.40 -0.96
CA ALA A 169 -16.93 -17.60 -1.87
C ALA A 169 -17.73 -16.85 -2.94
N ILE A 170 -17.16 -15.78 -3.45
CA ILE A 170 -17.65 -14.99 -4.58
C ILE A 170 -16.57 -14.93 -5.64
N ASP A 171 -16.90 -15.26 -6.89
CA ASP A 171 -16.05 -15.06 -8.06
C ASP A 171 -16.05 -13.57 -8.47
N LEU A 172 -14.93 -12.89 -8.26
CA LEU A 172 -14.75 -11.48 -8.58
C LEU A 172 -14.36 -11.22 -10.04
N THR A 173 -14.17 -12.24 -10.86
CA THR A 173 -13.88 -12.06 -12.30
C THR A 173 -15.13 -11.68 -13.09
N ARG A 174 -16.32 -11.84 -12.51
CA ARG A 174 -17.59 -11.50 -13.17
C ARG A 174 -17.72 -9.99 -13.36
N GLY A 175 -17.98 -9.56 -14.59
CA GLY A 175 -18.26 -8.16 -14.94
C GLY A 175 -17.02 -7.25 -15.04
N VAL A 176 -15.81 -7.81 -15.08
CA VAL A 176 -14.56 -7.04 -15.22
C VAL A 176 -13.93 -7.12 -16.61
N GLU A 177 -14.57 -7.84 -17.55
CA GLU A 177 -14.02 -8.08 -18.89
C GLU A 177 -12.64 -8.78 -18.82
N LEU A 178 -12.55 -9.86 -18.02
CA LEU A 178 -11.33 -10.59 -17.77
C LEU A 178 -10.60 -10.96 -19.08
N ARG A 179 -9.35 -10.53 -19.22
CA ARG A 179 -8.49 -10.79 -20.37
C ARG A 179 -7.57 -11.98 -20.12
N ASN A 180 -7.01 -12.04 -18.92
CA ASN A 180 -6.06 -13.07 -18.55
C ASN A 180 -6.20 -13.44 -17.07
N ARG A 181 -6.29 -14.76 -16.78
CA ARG A 181 -6.30 -15.23 -15.39
C ARG A 181 -4.96 -14.98 -14.73
N GLY A 182 -4.98 -14.51 -13.47
CA GLY A 182 -3.78 -14.16 -12.70
C GLY A 182 -3.34 -12.72 -12.87
N ASP A 183 -3.97 -11.95 -13.76
CA ASP A 183 -3.73 -10.51 -13.89
C ASP A 183 -4.81 -9.64 -13.24
N TYR A 184 -5.93 -10.24 -12.80
CA TYR A 184 -6.96 -9.61 -11.96
C TYR A 184 -6.98 -10.29 -10.60
N GLN A 185 -6.64 -9.59 -9.55
CA GLN A 185 -6.33 -10.11 -8.22
C GLN A 185 -6.92 -9.22 -7.13
N VAL A 186 -6.99 -9.71 -5.88
CA VAL A 186 -7.23 -8.88 -4.70
C VAL A 186 -6.08 -9.11 -3.73
N THR A 187 -5.26 -8.09 -3.54
CA THR A 187 -4.02 -8.16 -2.72
C THR A 187 -4.13 -7.42 -1.39
N SER A 188 -5.20 -6.66 -1.19
CA SER A 188 -5.44 -5.91 0.06
C SER A 188 -6.65 -6.46 0.82
N PRO A 189 -6.65 -6.36 2.16
CA PRO A 189 -7.79 -6.79 2.96
C PRO A 189 -9.06 -6.02 2.56
N PRO A 190 -10.22 -6.68 2.43
CA PRO A 190 -11.49 -6.02 2.19
C PRO A 190 -11.82 -5.01 3.29
N THR A 191 -12.48 -3.92 2.97
CA THR A 191 -12.88 -2.91 3.97
C THR A 191 -14.28 -3.20 4.48
N ILE A 192 -14.44 -3.23 5.81
CA ILE A 192 -15.72 -3.50 6.47
C ILE A 192 -16.36 -2.18 6.91
N VAL A 193 -17.57 -1.94 6.39
CA VAL A 193 -18.41 -0.81 6.84
C VAL A 193 -19.79 -1.35 7.16
N ASP A 194 -20.16 -1.34 8.44
CA ASP A 194 -21.40 -1.94 8.94
C ASP A 194 -21.59 -3.39 8.46
N ASP A 195 -22.62 -3.68 7.68
CA ASP A 195 -22.91 -4.99 7.11
C ASP A 195 -22.37 -5.17 5.67
N LEU A 196 -21.39 -4.34 5.27
CA LEU A 196 -20.81 -4.38 3.92
C LEU A 196 -19.35 -4.81 3.95
N VAL A 197 -18.99 -5.65 2.97
CA VAL A 197 -17.61 -6.01 2.61
C VAL A 197 -17.30 -5.35 1.28
N ILE A 198 -16.33 -4.42 1.28
CA ILE A 198 -15.99 -3.60 0.11
C ILE A 198 -14.61 -3.98 -0.37
N THR A 199 -14.45 -4.25 -1.66
CA THR A 199 -13.17 -4.64 -2.26
C THR A 199 -12.95 -3.95 -3.61
N GLY A 200 -11.69 -3.62 -3.88
CA GLY A 200 -11.16 -3.26 -5.18
C GLY A 200 -10.42 -4.43 -5.81
N SER A 201 -9.41 -4.12 -6.63
CA SER A 201 -8.61 -5.11 -7.32
C SER A 201 -7.19 -4.61 -7.61
N SER A 202 -6.25 -5.53 -7.73
CA SER A 202 -4.95 -5.35 -8.36
C SER A 202 -5.03 -5.90 -9.78
N ILE A 203 -4.63 -5.11 -10.78
CA ILE A 203 -4.64 -5.49 -12.18
C ILE A 203 -3.22 -5.40 -12.69
N GLY A 204 -2.73 -6.45 -13.36
CA GLY A 204 -1.41 -6.45 -13.96
C GLY A 204 -1.29 -5.36 -15.03
N ASP A 205 -0.47 -4.36 -14.78
CA ASP A 205 -0.32 -3.15 -15.57
C ASP A 205 0.59 -3.31 -16.80
N ASN A 206 0.67 -2.29 -17.65
CA ASN A 206 1.60 -2.18 -18.79
C ASN A 206 1.57 -3.33 -19.82
N ARG A 207 0.57 -4.23 -19.75
CA ARG A 207 0.39 -5.32 -20.72
C ARG A 207 -0.24 -4.84 -22.02
N ALA A 208 -1.27 -4.04 -21.91
CA ALA A 208 -2.07 -3.55 -23.03
C ALA A 208 -2.70 -2.19 -22.73
N VAL A 209 -3.23 -1.54 -23.75
CA VAL A 209 -4.07 -0.36 -23.61
C VAL A 209 -5.38 -0.72 -22.90
N GLU A 210 -6.09 -1.72 -23.43
CA GLU A 210 -7.35 -2.17 -22.85
C GLU A 210 -7.07 -3.29 -21.84
N LEU A 211 -7.25 -2.98 -20.57
CA LEU A 211 -7.16 -3.93 -19.44
C LEU A 211 -8.53 -4.19 -18.83
N GLU A 212 -8.56 -5.05 -17.83
CA GLU A 212 -9.73 -5.34 -17.01
C GLU A 212 -10.27 -4.06 -16.37
N ARG A 213 -11.57 -4.02 -16.11
CA ARG A 213 -12.21 -2.89 -15.42
C ARG A 213 -11.82 -2.88 -13.94
N GLY A 214 -11.27 -1.78 -13.47
CA GLY A 214 -10.83 -1.57 -12.08
C GLY A 214 -11.96 -1.28 -11.09
N ILE A 215 -13.11 -1.96 -11.24
CA ILE A 215 -14.33 -1.69 -10.47
C ILE A 215 -14.16 -1.98 -8.96
N VAL A 216 -14.79 -1.15 -8.16
CA VAL A 216 -14.95 -1.36 -6.71
C VAL A 216 -16.36 -1.88 -6.43
N ARG A 217 -16.48 -2.89 -5.58
CA ARG A 217 -17.74 -3.56 -5.28
C ARG A 217 -17.96 -3.69 -3.78
N ALA A 218 -19.22 -3.54 -3.36
CA ALA A 218 -19.66 -3.88 -2.02
C ALA A 218 -20.62 -5.04 -2.03
N PHE A 219 -20.42 -5.93 -1.10
CA PHE A 219 -21.25 -7.12 -0.89
C PHE A 219 -21.84 -7.11 0.52
N ASP A 220 -23.02 -7.68 0.66
CA ASP A 220 -23.61 -7.94 1.98
C ASP A 220 -22.75 -8.94 2.74
N ALA A 221 -22.32 -8.61 3.94
CA ALA A 221 -21.39 -9.43 4.75
C ALA A 221 -21.97 -10.79 5.17
N ARG A 222 -23.30 -10.95 5.23
CA ARG A 222 -23.97 -12.21 5.58
C ARG A 222 -24.12 -13.13 4.39
N THR A 223 -24.55 -12.56 3.25
CA THR A 223 -25.03 -13.36 2.12
C THR A 223 -24.11 -13.34 0.91
N GLY A 224 -23.16 -12.39 0.85
CA GLY A 224 -22.34 -12.17 -0.33
C GLY A 224 -23.09 -11.55 -1.51
N LYS A 225 -24.35 -11.12 -1.29
CA LYS A 225 -25.12 -10.46 -2.36
C LYS A 225 -24.51 -9.11 -2.71
N LEU A 226 -24.27 -8.87 -4.01
CA LEU A 226 -23.80 -7.58 -4.52
C LEU A 226 -24.79 -6.47 -4.15
N ARG A 227 -24.30 -5.40 -3.53
CA ARG A 227 -25.08 -4.23 -3.11
C ARG A 227 -24.91 -3.07 -4.07
N TRP A 228 -23.68 -2.80 -4.49
CA TRP A 228 -23.35 -1.78 -5.48
C TRP A 228 -22.00 -2.05 -6.16
N THR A 229 -21.83 -1.42 -7.31
CA THR A 229 -20.58 -1.36 -8.07
C THR A 229 -20.29 0.10 -8.41
N TRP A 230 -19.03 0.50 -8.30
CA TRP A 230 -18.52 1.78 -8.75
C TRP A 230 -17.36 1.55 -9.72
N ASP A 231 -17.33 2.30 -10.82
CA ASP A 231 -16.28 2.22 -11.84
C ASP A 231 -15.44 3.51 -11.83
N PRO A 232 -14.12 3.44 -11.70
CA PRO A 232 -13.25 4.62 -11.72
C PRO A 232 -13.16 5.29 -13.09
N ILE A 233 -13.49 4.57 -14.18
CA ILE A 233 -13.48 5.13 -15.52
C ILE A 233 -14.92 5.43 -15.93
N PRO A 234 -15.30 6.73 -16.05
CA PRO A 234 -16.64 7.11 -16.48
C PRO A 234 -16.78 6.87 -18.00
N TRP A 235 -17.24 5.68 -18.38
CA TRP A 235 -17.49 5.31 -19.77
C TRP A 235 -18.65 6.15 -20.34
N ALA A 236 -18.33 7.27 -21.00
CA ALA A 236 -19.34 8.02 -21.74
C ALA A 236 -19.84 7.19 -22.93
N GLU A 237 -21.15 7.14 -23.15
CA GLU A 237 -21.80 6.30 -24.19
C GLU A 237 -21.28 6.54 -25.63
N LYS A 238 -20.68 7.70 -25.91
CA LYS A 238 -20.25 8.10 -27.25
C LYS A 238 -18.74 8.11 -27.51
N GLN A 239 -17.90 8.03 -26.46
CA GLN A 239 -16.43 7.99 -26.60
C GLN A 239 -15.88 7.10 -25.48
N LYS A 240 -15.94 5.79 -25.70
CA LYS A 240 -15.25 4.87 -24.80
C LYS A 240 -13.76 5.09 -24.97
N PRO A 241 -13.02 5.58 -23.95
CA PRO A 241 -11.58 5.65 -24.04
C PRO A 241 -11.02 4.23 -24.19
N ARG A 242 -9.99 4.07 -25.00
CA ARG A 242 -9.25 2.81 -25.07
C ARG A 242 -8.30 2.74 -23.88
N THR A 243 -8.79 2.22 -22.77
CA THR A 243 -8.07 2.11 -21.49
C THR A 243 -8.72 1.04 -20.61
N GLY A 244 -8.21 0.83 -19.44
CA GLY A 244 -8.73 -0.03 -18.39
C GLY A 244 -8.06 0.32 -17.08
N ALA A 245 -7.98 -0.64 -16.16
CA ALA A 245 -7.38 -0.46 -14.83
C ALA A 245 -7.96 0.74 -14.06
N ALA A 246 -7.19 1.75 -13.70
CA ALA A 246 -7.52 2.78 -12.71
C ALA A 246 -8.01 2.17 -11.39
N ASN A 247 -7.57 0.95 -11.13
CA ASN A 247 -8.06 0.06 -10.08
C ASN A 247 -7.60 0.50 -8.70
N ALA A 248 -8.37 0.14 -7.70
CA ALA A 248 -8.06 0.40 -6.29
C ALA A 248 -7.46 -0.87 -5.66
N TRP A 249 -6.13 -0.96 -5.67
CA TRP A 249 -5.39 -2.09 -5.13
C TRP A 249 -4.86 -1.85 -3.71
N GLY A 250 -4.78 -0.58 -3.28
CA GLY A 250 -4.43 -0.19 -1.92
C GLY A 250 -5.55 -0.50 -0.91
N VAL A 251 -5.25 -0.32 0.37
CA VAL A 251 -6.24 -0.48 1.44
C VAL A 251 -7.14 0.76 1.52
N PHE A 252 -8.44 0.57 1.68
CA PHE A 252 -9.40 1.66 1.84
C PHE A 252 -9.52 2.08 3.30
N SER A 253 -10.02 3.29 3.52
CA SER A 253 -10.40 3.75 4.87
C SER A 253 -11.88 4.08 4.93
N ALA A 254 -12.45 4.01 6.13
CA ALA A 254 -13.87 4.24 6.34
C ALA A 254 -14.13 5.17 7.54
N ASP A 255 -15.05 6.10 7.36
CA ASP A 255 -15.67 6.89 8.43
C ASP A 255 -17.10 6.39 8.63
N ARG A 256 -17.28 5.48 9.59
CA ARG A 256 -18.60 4.90 9.89
C ARG A 256 -19.59 5.96 10.35
N ALA A 257 -19.13 6.95 11.13
CA ALA A 257 -20.00 8.00 11.65
C ALA A 257 -20.61 8.87 10.54
N ARG A 258 -19.89 9.02 9.42
CA ARG A 258 -20.34 9.79 8.25
C ARG A 258 -20.86 8.90 7.12
N GLY A 259 -20.74 7.58 7.26
CA GLY A 259 -21.12 6.63 6.20
C GLY A 259 -20.26 6.76 4.94
N LEU A 260 -18.99 7.13 5.07
CA LEU A 260 -18.06 7.33 3.95
C LEU A 260 -17.01 6.24 3.88
N VAL A 261 -16.65 5.86 2.65
CA VAL A 261 -15.47 5.04 2.35
C VAL A 261 -14.55 5.81 1.42
N PHE A 262 -13.25 5.82 1.72
CA PHE A 262 -12.21 6.53 0.97
C PHE A 262 -11.36 5.52 0.20
N ILE A 263 -11.38 5.66 -1.12
CA ILE A 263 -10.83 4.69 -2.07
C ILE A 263 -9.65 5.34 -2.79
N PRO A 264 -8.42 4.83 -2.61
CA PRO A 264 -7.27 5.26 -3.39
C PRO A 264 -7.25 4.52 -4.73
N THR A 265 -7.18 5.24 -5.85
CA THR A 265 -7.15 4.67 -7.19
C THR A 265 -5.78 4.78 -7.83
N GLY A 266 -5.45 3.81 -8.66
CA GLY A 266 -4.24 3.75 -9.45
C GLY A 266 -4.38 4.39 -10.83
N SER A 267 -3.38 4.16 -11.65
CA SER A 267 -3.26 4.72 -13.00
C SER A 267 -4.23 4.06 -13.98
N ALA A 268 -4.71 4.83 -14.96
CA ALA A 268 -5.39 4.28 -16.13
C ALA A 268 -4.36 3.66 -17.08
N SER A 269 -4.69 2.54 -17.71
CA SER A 269 -3.75 1.83 -18.58
C SER A 269 -3.63 2.46 -19.97
N PRO A 270 -2.42 2.38 -20.58
CA PRO A 270 -1.14 1.98 -20.00
C PRO A 270 -0.48 3.14 -19.23
N ASP A 271 0.37 2.86 -18.25
CA ASP A 271 0.88 3.86 -17.30
C ASP A 271 1.88 4.85 -17.91
N PHE A 272 2.65 4.45 -18.94
CA PHE A 272 3.76 5.25 -19.47
C PHE A 272 3.51 5.88 -20.85
N TYR A 273 2.32 5.65 -21.43
CA TYR A 273 1.89 6.29 -22.67
C TYR A 273 0.38 6.51 -22.65
N GLY A 274 -0.05 7.75 -22.69
CA GLY A 274 -1.46 8.16 -22.56
C GLY A 274 -2.15 8.54 -23.87
N GLY A 275 -1.49 8.44 -25.03
CA GLY A 275 -2.05 8.88 -26.32
C GLY A 275 -3.36 8.20 -26.71
N GLU A 276 -3.67 7.01 -26.16
CA GLU A 276 -4.93 6.28 -26.40
C GLU A 276 -6.05 6.70 -25.41
N ARG A 277 -5.72 7.41 -24.33
CA ARG A 277 -6.63 7.85 -23.28
C ARG A 277 -6.58 9.37 -23.05
N PRO A 278 -6.93 10.19 -24.04
CA PRO A 278 -6.83 11.65 -23.94
C PRO A 278 -7.68 12.20 -22.78
N GLY A 279 -7.30 13.35 -22.27
CA GLY A 279 -7.95 14.02 -21.14
C GLY A 279 -7.21 13.82 -19.82
N ASP A 280 -7.80 14.28 -18.72
CA ASP A 280 -7.23 14.19 -17.37
C ASP A 280 -7.29 12.78 -16.77
N ASN A 281 -8.09 11.90 -17.35
CA ASN A 281 -8.40 10.56 -16.88
C ASN A 281 -9.05 10.56 -15.47
N ALA A 282 -10.05 11.40 -15.30
CA ALA A 282 -10.79 11.55 -14.06
C ALA A 282 -11.20 10.20 -13.46
N TYR A 283 -11.05 10.11 -12.22
CA TYR A 283 -11.01 9.23 -11.09
C TYR A 283 -9.83 8.24 -11.07
N ALA A 284 -8.97 8.19 -12.09
CA ALA A 284 -7.64 7.59 -11.92
C ALA A 284 -6.75 8.47 -11.05
N ASN A 285 -5.75 7.88 -10.39
CA ASN A 285 -4.76 8.55 -9.53
C ASN A 285 -5.41 9.53 -8.54
N SER A 286 -6.47 9.06 -7.87
CA SER A 286 -7.36 9.88 -7.04
C SER A 286 -7.59 9.27 -5.66
N VAL A 287 -7.99 10.11 -4.71
CA VAL A 287 -8.76 9.62 -3.56
C VAL A 287 -10.22 9.96 -3.81
N VAL A 288 -11.06 8.94 -3.74
CA VAL A 288 -12.49 9.04 -4.02
C VAL A 288 -13.26 8.72 -2.75
N ALA A 289 -14.15 9.61 -2.32
CA ALA A 289 -15.10 9.35 -1.24
C ALA A 289 -16.44 8.89 -1.83
N LEU A 290 -16.85 7.69 -1.45
CA LEU A 290 -18.17 7.16 -1.78
C LEU A 290 -19.02 7.07 -0.52
N GLN A 291 -20.33 7.21 -0.69
CA GLN A 291 -21.29 6.85 0.34
C GLN A 291 -21.28 5.31 0.48
N ALA A 292 -20.83 4.80 1.63
CA ALA A 292 -20.60 3.37 1.84
C ALA A 292 -21.85 2.51 1.57
N ALA A 293 -23.04 2.97 1.95
CA ALA A 293 -24.29 2.23 1.78
C ALA A 293 -24.73 2.07 0.31
N THR A 294 -24.34 2.99 -0.59
CA THR A 294 -24.91 3.08 -1.95
C THR A 294 -23.89 3.09 -3.07
N GLY A 295 -22.60 3.31 -2.77
CA GLY A 295 -21.54 3.49 -3.76
C GLY A 295 -21.63 4.82 -4.53
N LYS A 296 -22.50 5.75 -4.11
CA LYS A 296 -22.61 7.07 -4.75
C LYS A 296 -21.38 7.91 -4.46
N LEU A 297 -20.83 8.53 -5.52
CA LEU A 297 -19.75 9.49 -5.42
C LEU A 297 -20.18 10.69 -4.57
N VAL A 298 -19.37 11.04 -3.58
CA VAL A 298 -19.51 12.24 -2.76
C VAL A 298 -18.55 13.32 -3.24
N TRP A 299 -17.27 12.96 -3.35
CA TRP A 299 -16.23 13.80 -3.93
C TRP A 299 -15.07 12.95 -4.44
N ALA A 300 -14.25 13.54 -5.30
CA ALA A 300 -12.98 12.98 -5.73
C ALA A 300 -11.90 14.07 -5.71
N PHE A 301 -10.68 13.70 -5.36
CA PHE A 301 -9.50 14.54 -5.42
C PHE A 301 -8.42 13.82 -6.21
N GLN A 302 -8.18 14.26 -7.45
CA GLN A 302 -7.19 13.69 -8.33
C GLN A 302 -5.81 14.27 -8.00
N VAL A 303 -4.83 13.42 -7.72
CA VAL A 303 -3.48 13.85 -7.34
C VAL A 303 -2.52 13.94 -8.52
N VAL A 304 -2.82 13.23 -9.61
CA VAL A 304 -2.07 13.29 -10.88
C VAL A 304 -3.05 13.30 -12.04
N HIS A 305 -2.96 14.30 -12.91
CA HIS A 305 -3.72 14.40 -14.15
C HIS A 305 -2.99 13.64 -15.25
N HIS A 306 -3.70 12.81 -16.02
CA HIS A 306 -3.14 12.10 -17.18
C HIS A 306 -1.80 11.45 -16.85
N ASP A 307 -1.80 10.56 -15.87
CA ASP A 307 -0.56 9.96 -15.34
C ASP A 307 0.26 9.25 -16.44
N LEU A 308 1.55 9.54 -16.47
CA LEU A 308 2.55 8.95 -17.37
C LEU A 308 3.74 8.36 -16.60
N TRP A 309 3.62 8.19 -15.29
CA TRP A 309 4.75 7.86 -14.40
C TRP A 309 4.47 6.68 -13.48
N ASP A 310 3.27 6.08 -13.54
CA ASP A 310 2.82 5.05 -12.60
C ASP A 310 2.77 5.63 -11.16
N TYR A 311 2.21 6.84 -11.04
CA TYR A 311 2.09 7.53 -9.75
C TYR A 311 0.72 7.32 -9.09
N ASP A 312 0.40 6.04 -8.85
CA ASP A 312 -0.79 5.61 -8.11
C ASP A 312 -0.95 6.29 -6.75
N VAL A 313 -2.19 6.39 -6.28
CA VAL A 313 -2.43 6.53 -4.84
C VAL A 313 -2.36 5.13 -4.22
N ALA A 314 -1.15 4.70 -3.86
CA ALA A 314 -0.90 3.36 -3.30
C ALA A 314 -1.23 3.28 -1.81
N ALA A 315 -1.06 4.39 -1.10
CA ALA A 315 -1.20 4.47 0.35
C ALA A 315 -2.66 4.50 0.80
N GLN A 316 -2.95 3.83 1.92
CA GLN A 316 -4.24 3.94 2.60
C GLN A 316 -4.48 5.41 3.01
N PRO A 317 -5.59 6.04 2.63
CA PRO A 317 -5.95 7.35 3.12
C PRO A 317 -6.11 7.33 4.65
N SER A 318 -5.37 8.18 5.39
CA SER A 318 -5.39 8.14 6.86
C SER A 318 -6.32 9.20 7.42
N LEU A 319 -7.29 8.77 8.24
CA LEU A 319 -8.22 9.70 8.87
C LEU A 319 -7.59 10.33 10.12
N LEU A 320 -7.74 11.65 10.24
CA LEU A 320 -7.18 12.42 11.35
C LEU A 320 -8.05 13.63 11.68
N THR A 321 -7.70 14.32 12.75
CA THR A 321 -8.18 15.67 13.04
C THR A 321 -7.07 16.65 12.67
N PHE A 322 -7.36 17.62 11.82
CA PHE A 322 -6.42 18.64 11.39
C PHE A 322 -7.00 20.03 11.72
N HIS A 323 -6.34 20.78 12.61
CA HIS A 323 -6.86 22.05 13.11
C HIS A 323 -8.34 21.96 13.54
N GLU A 324 -8.63 21.00 14.40
CA GLU A 324 -9.98 20.71 14.96
C GLU A 324 -11.03 20.28 13.90
N ARG A 325 -10.63 20.08 12.66
CA ARG A 325 -11.51 19.65 11.56
C ARG A 325 -11.29 18.17 11.23
N PRO A 326 -12.35 17.40 10.97
CA PRO A 326 -12.23 16.06 10.43
C PRO A 326 -11.56 16.10 9.06
N ALA A 327 -10.45 15.39 8.92
CA ALA A 327 -9.63 15.41 7.73
C ALA A 327 -9.22 13.99 7.28
N VAL A 328 -8.79 13.89 6.04
CA VAL A 328 -8.12 12.72 5.48
C VAL A 328 -6.77 13.13 4.90
N ALA A 329 -5.70 12.49 5.35
CA ALA A 329 -4.37 12.64 4.76
C ALA A 329 -4.20 11.65 3.60
N VAL A 330 -3.77 12.16 2.46
CA VAL A 330 -3.45 11.42 1.25
C VAL A 330 -1.96 11.53 1.02
N ILE A 331 -1.27 10.40 1.10
CA ILE A 331 0.17 10.32 0.88
C ILE A 331 0.39 9.65 -0.47
N THR A 332 1.30 10.18 -1.27
CA THR A 332 1.42 9.81 -2.68
C THR A 332 2.77 9.20 -3.03
N LYS A 333 2.85 8.47 -4.14
CA LYS A 333 4.11 7.99 -4.72
C LYS A 333 5.09 9.14 -5.01
N MET A 334 4.60 10.34 -5.31
CA MET A 334 5.43 11.54 -5.47
C MET A 334 6.07 12.02 -4.15
N GLY A 335 5.66 11.47 -3.02
CA GLY A 335 6.08 11.97 -1.71
C GLY A 335 5.36 13.24 -1.27
N TYR A 336 4.30 13.63 -1.96
CA TYR A 336 3.40 14.69 -1.54
C TYR A 336 2.41 14.21 -0.49
N VAL A 337 2.04 15.12 0.40
CA VAL A 337 0.98 14.93 1.38
C VAL A 337 -0.10 15.96 1.12
N PHE A 338 -1.34 15.50 0.92
CA PHE A 338 -2.51 16.35 0.85
C PHE A 338 -3.38 16.07 2.07
N VAL A 339 -3.86 17.12 2.74
CA VAL A 339 -4.79 17.01 3.85
C VAL A 339 -6.10 17.65 3.40
N LEU A 340 -7.12 16.81 3.27
CA LEU A 340 -8.41 17.19 2.70
C LEU A 340 -9.50 17.18 3.79
N ASP A 341 -10.45 18.08 3.66
CA ASP A 341 -11.68 18.04 4.45
C ASP A 341 -12.43 16.73 4.16
N ARG A 342 -12.77 16.00 5.19
CA ARG A 342 -13.31 14.64 5.08
C ARG A 342 -14.67 14.57 4.39
N GLU A 343 -15.49 15.61 4.51
CA GLU A 343 -16.84 15.65 3.96
C GLU A 343 -16.89 16.21 2.54
N THR A 344 -15.97 17.12 2.20
CA THR A 344 -16.03 17.88 0.93
C THR A 344 -14.89 17.59 -0.03
N GLY A 345 -13.83 16.92 0.41
CA GLY A 345 -12.62 16.68 -0.37
C GLY A 345 -11.77 17.94 -0.65
N LYS A 346 -12.15 19.09 -0.10
CA LYS A 346 -11.40 20.33 -0.31
C LYS A 346 -10.10 20.31 0.49
N PRO A 347 -8.96 20.73 -0.12
CA PRO A 347 -7.72 20.87 0.62
C PRO A 347 -7.84 21.81 1.83
N LEU A 348 -7.29 21.40 2.96
CA LEU A 348 -7.21 22.19 4.19
C LEU A 348 -5.90 22.98 4.30
N HIS A 349 -5.10 22.96 3.26
CA HIS A 349 -3.87 23.71 3.08
C HIS A 349 -3.76 24.18 1.62
N GLU A 350 -2.79 25.01 1.32
CA GLU A 350 -2.61 25.53 -0.03
C GLU A 350 -2.13 24.44 -0.99
N VAL A 351 -2.82 24.31 -2.11
CA VAL A 351 -2.53 23.42 -3.24
C VAL A 351 -2.62 24.26 -4.51
N GLY A 352 -1.71 24.07 -5.43
CA GLY A 352 -1.68 24.83 -6.68
C GLY A 352 -1.27 23.97 -7.87
N GLU A 353 -1.63 24.45 -9.06
CA GLU A 353 -1.23 23.87 -10.33
C GLU A 353 0.16 24.35 -10.74
N LEU A 354 1.05 23.41 -11.04
CA LEU A 354 2.41 23.67 -11.49
C LEU A 354 2.51 23.36 -13.00
N PRO A 355 3.11 24.22 -13.82
CA PRO A 355 3.30 23.95 -15.24
C PRO A 355 4.27 22.78 -15.46
N MET A 356 3.94 21.92 -16.44
CA MET A 356 4.70 20.72 -16.75
C MET A 356 5.33 20.78 -18.14
N PRO A 357 6.48 20.11 -18.36
CA PRO A 357 7.07 20.01 -19.67
C PRO A 357 6.16 19.18 -20.62
N PRO A 358 6.06 19.58 -21.90
CA PRO A 358 5.32 18.80 -22.89
C PRO A 358 6.02 17.46 -23.19
N SER A 359 5.26 16.46 -23.65
CA SER A 359 5.86 15.26 -24.22
C SER A 359 6.58 15.55 -25.53
N ASP A 360 7.70 14.88 -25.76
CA ASP A 360 8.44 14.87 -27.04
C ASP A 360 8.14 13.61 -27.90
N VAL A 361 7.16 12.80 -27.46
CA VAL A 361 6.79 11.55 -28.11
C VAL A 361 5.57 11.76 -29.02
N PRO A 362 5.66 11.37 -30.31
CA PRO A 362 4.54 11.50 -31.21
C PRO A 362 3.27 10.80 -30.71
N GLY A 363 2.14 11.49 -30.76
CA GLY A 363 0.84 10.99 -30.31
C GLY A 363 0.53 11.19 -28.82
N GLU A 364 1.53 11.48 -27.99
CA GLU A 364 1.32 11.79 -26.57
C GLU A 364 1.01 13.28 -26.35
N LYS A 365 0.02 13.54 -25.51
CA LYS A 365 -0.37 14.90 -25.09
C LYS A 365 -0.41 14.96 -23.57
N ALA A 366 0.79 15.10 -22.97
CA ALA A 366 0.89 15.26 -21.53
C ALA A 366 0.00 16.40 -21.02
N TRP A 367 -0.61 16.22 -19.84
CA TRP A 367 -1.43 17.27 -19.23
C TRP A 367 -0.53 18.49 -18.89
N PRO A 368 -0.98 19.72 -19.15
CA PRO A 368 -0.12 20.90 -19.10
C PRO A 368 0.31 21.31 -17.68
N THR A 369 -0.44 20.84 -16.68
CA THR A 369 -0.17 21.17 -15.26
C THR A 369 -0.33 19.94 -14.37
N GLN A 370 0.29 19.97 -13.19
CA GLN A 370 0.12 18.96 -12.14
C GLN A 370 0.01 19.63 -10.78
N LEU A 371 -0.65 18.95 -9.84
CA LEU A 371 -0.80 19.47 -8.49
C LEU A 371 0.53 19.52 -7.73
N GLY A 372 0.76 20.65 -7.07
CA GLY A 372 1.77 20.82 -6.04
C GLY A 372 1.12 21.15 -4.69
N THR A 373 1.82 20.91 -3.61
CA THR A 373 1.36 21.15 -2.24
C THR A 373 2.36 22.01 -1.47
N TRP A 374 1.90 22.82 -0.54
CA TRP A 374 2.76 23.58 0.38
C TRP A 374 3.36 22.75 1.50
N PHE A 375 2.88 21.53 1.72
CA PHE A 375 3.59 20.60 2.58
C PHE A 375 4.94 20.26 1.96
N ARG A 376 5.98 20.24 2.82
CA ARG A 376 7.30 19.80 2.38
C ARG A 376 7.21 18.36 1.85
N PRO A 377 7.67 18.09 0.62
CA PRO A 377 7.74 16.75 0.11
C PRO A 377 8.57 15.82 1.00
N LEU A 378 8.14 14.59 1.17
CA LEU A 378 8.81 13.59 2.00
C LEU A 378 10.11 13.05 1.37
N VAL A 379 10.26 13.23 0.06
CA VAL A 379 11.41 12.76 -0.73
C VAL A 379 11.85 13.84 -1.74
N PRO A 380 13.09 13.76 -2.26
CA PRO A 380 13.55 14.64 -3.34
C PRO A 380 12.63 14.57 -4.57
N GLN A 381 12.40 15.72 -5.21
CA GLN A 381 11.48 15.87 -6.35
C GLN A 381 12.22 16.04 -7.69
N LYS A 382 13.53 16.13 -7.65
CA LYS A 382 14.41 16.29 -8.82
C LYS A 382 15.79 15.78 -8.51
N MET A 383 16.50 15.40 -9.56
CA MET A 383 17.90 14.99 -9.55
C MET A 383 18.55 15.42 -10.86
N GLY A 384 19.82 15.74 -10.81
CA GLY A 384 20.62 16.07 -11.98
C GLY A 384 22.01 15.43 -11.92
N PRO A 385 22.88 15.67 -12.92
CA PRO A 385 24.22 15.09 -12.99
C PRO A 385 25.12 15.42 -11.78
N ALA A 386 24.88 16.55 -11.11
CA ALA A 386 25.62 16.93 -9.91
C ALA A 386 25.29 16.03 -8.69
N ASP A 387 24.15 15.34 -8.70
CA ASP A 387 23.71 14.46 -7.63
C ASP A 387 24.17 13.00 -7.85
N ALA A 388 24.94 12.75 -8.89
CA ALA A 388 25.50 11.43 -9.19
C ALA A 388 26.42 10.94 -8.06
N TRP A 389 26.23 9.68 -7.66
CA TRP A 389 26.97 9.06 -6.58
C TRP A 389 27.58 7.72 -7.02
N GLY A 390 28.67 7.32 -6.37
CA GLY A 390 29.33 6.03 -6.48
C GLY A 390 30.34 5.88 -5.34
N LEU A 391 30.71 4.66 -4.97
CA LEU A 391 31.74 4.40 -3.97
C LEU A 391 33.13 4.83 -4.43
N THR A 392 33.35 4.84 -5.74
CA THR A 392 34.58 5.33 -6.37
C THR A 392 34.26 6.50 -7.29
N GLU A 393 35.29 7.29 -7.61
CA GLU A 393 35.14 8.39 -8.56
C GLU A 393 34.76 7.89 -9.95
N GLU A 394 35.26 6.72 -10.37
CA GLU A 394 34.92 6.10 -11.64
C GLU A 394 33.43 5.75 -11.71
N GLU A 395 32.87 5.09 -10.67
CA GLU A 395 31.45 4.79 -10.58
C GLU A 395 30.60 6.06 -10.58
N ARG A 396 31.01 7.08 -9.85
CA ARG A 396 30.33 8.37 -9.82
C ARG A 396 30.30 9.02 -11.21
N LEU A 397 31.41 8.97 -11.94
CA LEU A 397 31.48 9.53 -13.31
C LEU A 397 30.64 8.73 -14.29
N GLN A 398 30.59 7.40 -14.18
CA GLN A 398 29.68 6.54 -14.98
C GLN A 398 28.22 6.90 -14.71
N CYS A 399 27.82 6.99 -13.45
CA CYS A 399 26.47 7.40 -13.04
C CYS A 399 26.14 8.80 -13.56
N ARG A 400 27.09 9.75 -13.46
CA ARG A 400 26.92 11.10 -13.98
C ARG A 400 26.66 11.11 -15.49
N ALA A 401 27.48 10.40 -16.25
CA ALA A 401 27.34 10.31 -17.71
C ALA A 401 25.99 9.68 -18.11
N TRP A 402 25.52 8.68 -17.34
CA TRP A 402 24.21 8.08 -17.58
C TRP A 402 23.09 9.10 -17.33
N ILE A 403 23.10 9.81 -16.20
CA ILE A 403 22.11 10.85 -15.89
C ILE A 403 22.10 11.96 -16.94
N GLU A 404 23.28 12.40 -17.44
CA GLU A 404 23.41 13.41 -18.48
C GLU A 404 22.78 12.97 -19.82
N SER A 405 22.73 11.68 -20.09
CA SER A 405 22.12 11.12 -21.31
C SER A 405 20.58 11.12 -21.28
N LEU A 406 19.97 11.26 -20.11
CA LEU A 406 18.54 11.13 -19.91
C LEU A 406 17.82 12.49 -20.02
N ARG A 407 16.52 12.45 -20.27
CA ARG A 407 15.63 13.59 -20.10
C ARG A 407 15.28 13.74 -18.62
N ALA A 408 15.55 14.90 -18.01
CA ALA A 408 15.42 15.14 -16.57
C ALA A 408 15.03 16.59 -16.26
N GLU A 409 13.79 16.98 -16.50
CA GLU A 409 13.26 18.33 -16.30
C GLU A 409 12.53 18.48 -14.95
N GLY A 410 12.53 17.46 -14.10
CA GLY A 410 11.87 17.39 -12.80
C GLY A 410 10.95 16.19 -12.68
N MET A 411 10.19 16.12 -11.58
CA MET A 411 9.37 14.95 -11.20
C MET A 411 8.40 14.50 -12.30
N TYR A 412 7.76 15.43 -12.97
CA TYR A 412 6.76 15.14 -14.00
C TYR A 412 7.30 15.26 -15.44
N THR A 413 8.58 14.94 -15.64
CA THR A 413 9.14 14.82 -17.01
C THR A 413 8.51 13.63 -17.72
N PRO A 414 7.78 13.82 -18.86
CA PRO A 414 7.15 12.72 -19.55
C PRO A 414 8.16 11.69 -20.07
N PRO A 415 7.80 10.39 -20.10
CA PRO A 415 8.62 9.36 -20.75
C PRO A 415 8.98 9.71 -22.19
N SER A 416 10.21 9.37 -22.62
CA SER A 416 10.76 9.72 -23.91
C SER A 416 11.40 8.51 -24.60
N LEU A 417 11.68 8.65 -25.91
CA LEU A 417 12.37 7.60 -26.68
C LEU A 417 13.86 7.46 -26.31
N ARG A 418 14.48 8.51 -25.81
CA ARG A 418 15.89 8.48 -25.37
C ARG A 418 16.06 7.99 -23.92
N GLY A 419 14.98 7.92 -23.16
CA GLY A 419 14.96 7.61 -21.74
C GLY A 419 14.76 8.85 -20.87
N THR A 420 13.92 8.70 -19.86
CA THR A 420 13.55 9.74 -18.89
C THR A 420 13.90 9.30 -17.49
N LEU A 421 14.52 10.19 -16.73
CA LEU A 421 14.81 10.00 -15.31
C LEU A 421 13.59 10.35 -14.48
N LEU A 422 13.03 9.37 -13.78
CA LEU A 422 11.92 9.55 -12.85
C LEU A 422 12.45 9.75 -11.42
N VAL A 423 12.10 10.86 -10.79
CA VAL A 423 12.46 11.21 -9.40
C VAL A 423 11.26 11.83 -8.69
N PRO A 424 10.67 11.11 -7.72
CA PRO A 424 10.95 9.72 -7.32
C PRO A 424 10.64 8.72 -8.44
N GLY A 425 11.20 7.50 -8.33
CA GLY A 425 10.89 6.41 -9.27
C GLY A 425 9.45 5.93 -9.13
N ASN A 426 9.02 5.05 -10.01
CA ASN A 426 7.64 4.53 -10.04
C ASN A 426 7.27 3.62 -8.85
N ILE A 427 8.24 3.05 -8.12
CA ILE A 427 7.98 2.45 -6.80
C ILE A 427 7.41 3.50 -5.84
N GLY A 428 7.74 4.77 -6.07
CA GLY A 428 7.25 5.90 -5.31
C GLY A 428 8.11 6.24 -4.10
N GLY A 429 8.02 7.50 -3.69
CA GLY A 429 8.58 8.00 -2.43
C GLY A 429 7.89 7.35 -1.23
N VAL A 430 6.57 7.14 -1.30
CA VAL A 430 5.78 6.33 -0.36
C VAL A 430 4.93 5.35 -1.15
N ASN A 431 4.72 4.15 -0.62
CA ASN A 431 3.93 3.12 -1.26
C ASN A 431 2.82 2.60 -0.30
N TRP A 432 2.30 1.39 -0.51
CA TRP A 432 1.18 0.78 0.25
C TRP A 432 1.43 0.71 1.77
N GLY A 433 2.67 0.74 2.24
CA GLY A 433 2.99 0.84 3.67
C GLY A 433 2.38 2.05 4.36
N SER A 434 2.03 3.09 3.59
CA SER A 434 1.27 4.26 4.05
C SER A 434 2.00 5.03 5.16
N ALA A 435 1.26 5.72 6.04
CA ALA A 435 1.83 6.41 7.19
C ALA A 435 1.09 6.05 8.48
N ALA A 436 1.77 6.27 9.60
CA ALA A 436 1.16 6.32 10.92
C ALA A 436 0.91 7.77 11.35
N ILE A 437 -0.20 8.02 12.02
CA ILE A 437 -0.58 9.33 12.55
C ILE A 437 -0.34 9.33 14.06
N ASP A 438 0.52 10.21 14.52
CA ASP A 438 0.68 10.47 15.95
C ASP A 438 -0.18 11.67 16.36
N PRO A 439 -1.32 11.45 17.04
CA PRO A 439 -2.21 12.53 17.45
C PRO A 439 -1.64 13.38 18.59
N GLU A 440 -0.73 12.83 19.40
CA GLU A 440 -0.16 13.53 20.57
C GLU A 440 0.83 14.60 20.14
N HIS A 441 1.70 14.29 19.18
CA HIS A 441 2.71 15.22 18.68
C HIS A 441 2.31 15.88 17.35
N ASN A 442 1.15 15.52 16.77
CA ASN A 442 0.65 15.97 15.46
C ASN A 442 1.64 15.64 14.34
N LEU A 443 2.11 14.40 14.30
CA LEU A 443 3.05 13.92 13.29
C LEU A 443 2.38 12.94 12.33
N LEU A 444 2.81 13.02 11.08
CA LEU A 444 2.62 11.99 10.08
C LEU A 444 3.97 11.33 9.85
N ILE A 445 4.05 10.03 10.07
CA ILE A 445 5.31 9.27 10.01
C ILE A 445 5.21 8.23 8.91
N ALA A 446 6.15 8.25 7.97
CA ALA A 446 6.15 7.36 6.81
C ALA A 446 7.55 6.82 6.50
N ASN A 447 7.60 5.61 6.00
CA ASN A 447 8.78 5.06 5.34
C ASN A 447 8.85 5.59 3.91
N THR A 448 10.06 5.91 3.44
CA THR A 448 10.26 6.55 2.14
C THR A 448 11.36 5.89 1.33
N ASN A 449 11.21 5.91 0.00
CA ASN A 449 12.20 5.45 -0.97
C ASN A 449 12.76 6.62 -1.78
N ARG A 450 14.06 6.56 -2.09
CA ARG A 450 14.79 7.59 -2.83
C ARG A 450 15.56 7.02 -4.02
N LEU A 451 15.10 5.91 -4.55
CA LEU A 451 15.69 5.29 -5.73
C LEU A 451 15.00 5.82 -6.98
N PRO A 452 15.69 6.57 -7.85
CA PRO A 452 15.17 6.97 -9.15
C PRO A 452 15.08 5.77 -10.09
N PHE A 453 14.23 5.93 -11.10
CA PHE A 453 14.09 4.97 -12.20
C PHE A 453 14.36 5.63 -13.53
N VAL A 454 14.72 4.84 -14.50
CA VAL A 454 14.80 5.23 -15.91
C VAL A 454 13.67 4.54 -16.64
N VAL A 455 12.87 5.32 -17.38
CA VAL A 455 11.81 4.80 -18.25
C VAL A 455 12.09 5.23 -19.67
N ARG A 456 12.02 4.30 -20.62
CA ARG A 456 12.19 4.55 -22.05
C ARG A 456 11.03 3.96 -22.83
N LEU A 457 10.42 4.76 -23.71
CA LEU A 457 9.45 4.27 -24.67
C LEU A 457 10.17 3.66 -25.88
N ILE A 458 9.64 2.56 -26.36
CA ILE A 458 10.23 1.77 -27.46
C ILE A 458 9.21 1.71 -28.58
N PRO A 459 9.52 2.24 -29.78
CA PRO A 459 8.66 2.04 -30.95
C PRO A 459 8.33 0.56 -31.15
N ARG A 460 7.09 0.26 -31.46
CA ARG A 460 6.55 -1.12 -31.49
C ARG A 460 7.38 -2.06 -32.37
N GLU A 461 7.84 -1.57 -33.50
CA GLU A 461 8.62 -2.33 -34.47
C GLU A 461 10.04 -2.70 -33.97
N LYS A 462 10.53 -2.00 -32.93
CA LYS A 462 11.87 -2.26 -32.36
C LYS A 462 11.82 -3.19 -31.13
N LEU A 463 10.65 -3.47 -30.57
CA LEU A 463 10.51 -4.16 -29.30
C LEU A 463 11.19 -5.53 -29.24
N SER A 464 11.04 -6.37 -30.27
CA SER A 464 11.65 -7.71 -30.30
C SER A 464 13.17 -7.65 -30.25
N GLY A 465 13.76 -6.75 -31.04
CA GLY A 465 15.22 -6.55 -31.06
C GLY A 465 15.76 -6.04 -29.70
N GLU A 466 15.05 -5.13 -29.06
CA GLU A 466 15.41 -4.61 -27.74
C GLU A 466 15.34 -5.68 -26.64
N ILE A 467 14.30 -6.53 -26.65
CA ILE A 467 14.20 -7.66 -25.73
C ILE A 467 15.35 -8.64 -25.92
N ASP A 468 15.69 -8.97 -27.18
CA ASP A 468 16.78 -9.90 -27.48
C ASP A 468 18.14 -9.32 -27.09
N GLU A 469 18.36 -8.03 -27.29
CA GLU A 469 19.56 -7.33 -26.84
C GLU A 469 19.67 -7.31 -25.31
N ALA A 470 18.59 -6.98 -24.61
CA ALA A 470 18.56 -6.99 -23.13
C ALA A 470 18.90 -8.38 -22.57
N LYS A 471 18.35 -9.45 -23.15
CA LYS A 471 18.68 -10.83 -22.76
C LYS A 471 20.16 -11.16 -22.98
N ARG A 472 20.72 -10.78 -24.14
CA ARG A 472 22.15 -11.00 -24.43
C ARG A 472 23.06 -10.28 -23.46
N ASN A 473 22.71 -9.05 -23.10
CA ASN A 473 23.50 -8.19 -22.23
C ASN A 473 23.16 -8.37 -20.74
N ARG A 474 22.24 -9.29 -20.39
CA ARG A 474 21.76 -9.52 -19.01
C ARG A 474 21.35 -8.23 -18.31
N LEU A 475 20.69 -7.33 -19.05
CA LEU A 475 20.21 -6.07 -18.47
C LEU A 475 19.08 -6.35 -17.48
N GLU A 476 19.19 -5.78 -16.29
CA GLU A 476 18.13 -5.76 -15.31
C GLU A 476 17.10 -4.71 -15.71
N GLY A 477 15.83 -5.10 -15.70
CA GLY A 477 14.74 -4.18 -16.03
C GLY A 477 13.50 -4.92 -16.51
N GLU A 478 12.42 -4.18 -16.68
CA GLU A 478 11.13 -4.70 -17.04
C GLU A 478 10.65 -4.12 -18.37
N PHE A 479 10.17 -4.99 -19.26
CA PHE A 479 9.50 -4.60 -20.50
C PHE A 479 7.99 -4.66 -20.32
N GLY A 480 7.30 -3.53 -20.50
CA GLY A 480 5.85 -3.46 -20.64
C GLY A 480 5.46 -3.44 -22.11
N ARG A 481 4.67 -4.42 -22.54
CA ARG A 481 4.28 -4.52 -23.96
C ARG A 481 3.37 -3.42 -24.43
N GLN A 482 2.52 -2.87 -23.54
CA GLN A 482 1.50 -1.86 -23.88
C GLN A 482 0.79 -2.18 -25.21
N THR A 483 0.35 -3.44 -25.37
CA THR A 483 -0.26 -3.92 -26.60
C THR A 483 -1.45 -3.06 -27.00
N GLY A 484 -1.49 -2.59 -28.26
CA GLY A 484 -2.51 -1.65 -28.73
C GLY A 484 -2.05 -0.19 -28.78
N ALA A 485 -0.95 0.15 -28.09
CA ALA A 485 -0.27 1.44 -28.24
C ALA A 485 0.86 1.37 -29.28
N PRO A 486 1.29 2.49 -29.88
CA PRO A 486 2.41 2.52 -30.83
C PRO A 486 3.76 2.28 -30.16
N TYR A 487 3.82 2.37 -28.84
CA TYR A 487 5.03 2.18 -28.04
C TYR A 487 4.85 1.07 -27.02
N ALA A 488 5.91 0.29 -26.80
CA ALA A 488 6.18 -0.46 -25.59
C ALA A 488 7.02 0.39 -24.63
N MET A 489 7.29 -0.09 -23.42
CA MET A 489 8.20 0.59 -22.49
C MET A 489 9.25 -0.37 -21.94
N TYR A 490 10.36 0.19 -21.49
CA TYR A 490 11.37 -0.44 -20.66
C TYR A 490 11.63 0.43 -19.44
N ARG A 491 11.62 -0.16 -18.25
CA ARG A 491 11.94 0.53 -16.99
C ARG A 491 12.99 -0.23 -16.20
N GLN A 492 13.86 0.49 -15.53
CA GLN A 492 14.86 -0.05 -14.62
C GLN A 492 15.18 0.94 -13.50
N PRO A 493 15.60 0.46 -12.32
CA PRO A 493 16.14 1.36 -11.30
C PRO A 493 17.43 2.01 -11.80
N LEU A 494 17.71 3.23 -11.35
CA LEU A 494 18.96 3.93 -11.63
C LEU A 494 20.08 3.34 -10.75
N ILE A 495 20.49 2.14 -11.09
CA ILE A 495 21.53 1.34 -10.43
C ILE A 495 22.64 1.08 -11.44
N GLY A 496 23.89 1.29 -11.06
CA GLY A 496 25.01 1.16 -11.99
C GLY A 496 26.33 0.77 -11.33
N GLY A 497 27.35 0.66 -12.18
CA GLY A 497 28.68 0.24 -11.77
C GLY A 497 28.80 -1.26 -11.50
N PRO A 498 30.01 -1.75 -11.20
CA PRO A 498 30.28 -3.19 -11.03
C PRO A 498 29.71 -3.79 -9.74
N ARG A 499 29.15 -2.95 -8.86
CA ARG A 499 28.58 -3.35 -7.55
C ARG A 499 27.08 -3.26 -7.52
N ASP A 500 26.41 -2.87 -8.61
CA ASP A 500 24.96 -2.68 -8.69
C ASP A 500 24.41 -1.79 -7.58
N LEU A 501 25.02 -0.60 -7.41
CA LEU A 501 24.61 0.37 -6.40
C LEU A 501 23.79 1.52 -7.01
N PRO A 502 22.87 2.13 -6.22
CA PRO A 502 22.14 3.29 -6.71
C PRO A 502 23.04 4.46 -7.08
N CYS A 503 22.80 5.05 -8.23
CA CYS A 503 23.54 6.20 -8.75
C CYS A 503 23.19 7.53 -8.02
N THR A 504 22.51 7.46 -6.89
CA THR A 504 22.10 8.63 -6.08
C THR A 504 22.76 8.61 -4.72
N ASN A 505 22.90 9.82 -4.12
CA ASN A 505 23.36 9.94 -2.74
C ASN A 505 22.46 9.18 -1.76
N PRO A 506 23.03 8.39 -0.82
CA PRO A 506 22.27 7.81 0.29
C PRO A 506 21.70 8.91 1.23
N PRO A 507 20.72 8.60 2.09
CA PRO A 507 20.10 7.28 2.27
C PRO A 507 19.11 6.94 1.13
N TRP A 508 19.15 5.68 0.65
CA TRP A 508 18.24 5.21 -0.43
C TRP A 508 16.84 4.87 0.06
N GLY A 509 16.67 4.73 1.37
CA GLY A 509 15.41 4.65 2.07
C GLY A 509 15.54 5.28 3.44
N ALA A 510 14.47 5.88 3.91
CA ALA A 510 14.42 6.58 5.19
C ALA A 510 13.05 6.43 5.85
N ILE A 511 12.99 6.68 7.15
CA ILE A 511 11.75 6.97 7.86
C ILE A 511 11.73 8.48 8.16
N VAL A 512 10.59 9.11 7.92
CA VAL A 512 10.44 10.56 8.09
C VAL A 512 9.23 10.89 8.96
N ALA A 513 9.32 11.94 9.76
CA ALA A 513 8.19 12.53 10.47
C ALA A 513 7.92 13.95 9.95
N LEU A 514 6.73 14.10 9.38
CA LEU A 514 6.21 15.39 8.93
C LEU A 514 5.39 16.03 10.05
N ASP A 515 5.72 17.25 10.42
CA ASP A 515 4.92 18.04 11.35
C ASP A 515 3.65 18.53 10.64
N LEU A 516 2.49 18.10 11.13
CA LEU A 516 1.19 18.50 10.61
C LEU A 516 0.76 19.89 11.10
N LYS A 517 1.47 20.47 12.07
CA LYS A 517 1.29 21.87 12.48
C LYS A 517 2.18 22.77 11.64
N PRO A 518 1.63 23.59 10.75
CA PRO A 518 2.43 24.54 9.99
C PRO A 518 3.11 25.56 10.93
N ASP A 519 4.25 26.08 10.49
CA ASP A 519 4.91 27.19 11.15
C ASP A 519 4.06 28.49 11.05
N ARG A 520 4.52 29.58 11.68
CA ARG A 520 3.83 30.87 11.64
C ARG A 520 3.64 31.43 10.21
N LYS A 521 4.33 30.88 9.22
CA LYS A 521 4.23 31.23 7.79
C LYS A 521 3.39 30.23 7.00
N GLY A 522 2.71 29.30 7.68
CA GLY A 522 1.87 28.28 7.04
C GLY A 522 2.64 27.11 6.40
N ARG A 523 3.96 27.00 6.65
CA ARG A 523 4.79 25.95 6.04
C ARG A 523 4.95 24.75 6.98
N SER A 524 4.78 23.55 6.45
CA SER A 524 5.15 22.33 7.16
C SER A 524 6.67 22.10 7.11
N ARG A 525 7.17 21.30 8.06
CA ARG A 525 8.57 20.89 8.12
C ARG A 525 8.67 19.41 8.43
N LEU A 526 9.75 18.78 8.00
CA LEU A 526 10.13 17.51 8.59
C LEU A 526 10.61 17.76 10.02
N ARG A 527 10.01 17.09 11.00
CA ARG A 527 10.45 17.12 12.39
C ARG A 527 11.80 16.44 12.49
N TRP A 528 11.92 15.27 11.89
CA TRP A 528 13.13 14.49 11.79
C TRP A 528 13.09 13.56 10.58
N GLU A 529 14.26 13.04 10.23
CA GLU A 529 14.48 12.05 9.21
C GLU A 529 15.61 11.13 9.68
N ALA A 530 15.44 9.81 9.51
CA ALA A 530 16.46 8.81 9.82
C ALA A 530 16.58 7.81 8.67
N PRO A 531 17.79 7.35 8.33
CA PRO A 531 17.98 6.25 7.38
C PRO A 531 17.25 4.98 7.85
N LEU A 532 16.63 4.25 6.92
CA LEU A 532 15.96 2.99 7.22
C LEU A 532 16.66 1.83 6.51
N GLY A 533 17.27 0.94 7.30
CA GLY A 533 17.94 -0.25 6.82
C GLY A 533 19.28 0.00 6.14
N PHE A 534 19.75 -1.03 5.43
CA PHE A 534 20.96 -1.00 4.59
C PHE A 534 20.87 -2.06 3.47
N LEU A 535 21.62 -1.88 2.39
CA LEU A 535 21.70 -2.86 1.29
C LEU A 535 22.62 -4.03 1.67
N ALA A 536 23.76 -3.73 2.28
CA ALA A 536 24.69 -4.71 2.81
C ALA A 536 25.54 -4.09 3.94
N PRO A 537 26.11 -4.90 4.84
CA PRO A 537 27.03 -4.42 5.87
C PRO A 537 28.22 -3.67 5.24
N GLY A 538 28.56 -2.51 5.80
CA GLY A 538 29.66 -1.64 5.32
C GLY A 538 29.29 -0.69 4.19
N LEU A 539 28.09 -0.79 3.62
CA LEU A 539 27.56 0.21 2.69
C LEU A 539 26.87 1.36 3.43
N PRO A 540 26.67 2.51 2.77
CA PRO A 540 25.89 3.60 3.32
C PRO A 540 24.49 3.14 3.78
N PRO A 541 23.92 3.79 4.82
CA PRO A 541 22.61 3.40 5.34
C PRO A 541 21.48 3.77 4.39
N GLY A 542 20.35 3.07 4.55
CA GLY A 542 19.13 3.20 3.77
C GLY A 542 19.00 2.12 2.70
N SER A 543 17.83 1.52 2.61
CA SER A 543 17.49 0.56 1.55
C SER A 543 16.05 0.73 1.11
N LEU A 544 15.69 0.16 -0.05
CA LEU A 544 14.30 0.07 -0.47
C LEU A 544 13.43 -0.56 0.62
N ASN A 545 12.25 0.00 0.78
CA ASN A 545 11.27 -0.43 1.77
C ASN A 545 9.84 -0.27 1.21
N LEU A 546 8.92 -1.15 1.60
CA LEU A 546 7.52 -1.09 1.17
C LEU A 546 6.53 -1.11 2.34
N GLY A 547 6.79 -1.88 3.39
CA GLY A 547 5.96 -1.89 4.60
C GLY A 547 5.95 -0.54 5.31
N GLY A 548 5.00 -0.37 6.23
CA GLY A 548 4.79 0.88 6.93
C GLY A 548 5.23 0.88 8.39
N PRO A 549 5.22 2.05 9.04
CA PRO A 549 5.41 2.19 10.47
C PRO A 549 4.09 2.06 11.24
N ILE A 550 4.20 1.82 12.56
CA ILE A 550 3.16 2.06 13.54
C ILE A 550 3.69 2.98 14.65
N VAL A 551 2.80 3.69 15.31
CA VAL A 551 3.12 4.55 16.47
C VAL A 551 2.37 4.07 17.70
N THR A 552 3.02 4.16 18.87
CA THR A 552 2.38 3.85 20.16
C THR A 552 2.43 5.04 21.11
N ALA A 553 1.46 5.14 22.01
CA ALA A 553 1.45 6.13 23.11
C ALA A 553 2.64 5.97 24.07
N GLY A 554 3.39 4.85 24.01
CA GLY A 554 4.69 4.68 24.68
C GLY A 554 5.82 5.53 24.07
N GLY A 555 5.52 6.37 23.07
CA GLY A 555 6.46 7.27 22.41
C GLY A 555 7.38 6.57 21.40
N LEU A 556 6.95 5.45 20.83
CA LEU A 556 7.73 4.61 19.93
C LEU A 556 7.13 4.54 18.54
N VAL A 557 8.00 4.45 17.56
CA VAL A 557 7.67 4.11 16.17
C VAL A 557 8.31 2.76 15.86
N PHE A 558 7.50 1.76 15.56
CA PHE A 558 8.01 0.44 15.12
C PHE A 558 7.90 0.31 13.61
N THR A 559 8.97 -0.17 12.97
CA THR A 559 8.99 -0.52 11.54
C THR A 559 10.08 -1.55 11.24
N ALA A 560 9.85 -2.35 10.23
CA ALA A 560 10.88 -3.18 9.60
C ALA A 560 11.09 -2.72 8.15
N ALA A 561 10.31 -3.24 7.21
CA ALA A 561 10.15 -2.80 5.82
C ALA A 561 11.41 -2.73 4.93
N ALA A 562 12.60 -2.71 5.50
CA ALA A 562 13.87 -2.61 4.79
C ALA A 562 14.32 -3.95 4.17
N LYS A 563 15.35 -3.92 3.31
CA LYS A 563 15.94 -5.16 2.74
C LYS A 563 16.63 -6.00 3.80
N ASP A 564 17.20 -5.37 4.83
CA ASP A 564 17.81 -6.09 5.95
C ASP A 564 16.77 -6.73 6.88
N PRO A 565 17.14 -7.78 7.63
CA PRO A 565 16.18 -8.52 8.44
C PRO A 565 16.05 -7.96 9.87
N PHE A 566 15.73 -6.67 10.03
CA PHE A 566 15.60 -6.09 11.36
C PHE A 566 14.24 -5.42 11.59
N LEU A 567 13.60 -5.72 12.72
CA LEU A 567 12.57 -4.87 13.30
C LEU A 567 13.24 -3.80 14.16
N ARG A 568 12.79 -2.54 14.03
CA ARG A 568 13.36 -1.37 14.72
C ARG A 568 12.32 -0.61 15.50
N ALA A 569 12.78 0.03 16.60
CA ALA A 569 12.02 1.03 17.30
C ALA A 569 12.77 2.37 17.28
N PHE A 570 12.05 3.41 16.88
CA PHE A 570 12.55 4.78 16.89
C PHE A 570 11.81 5.60 17.96
N ASP A 571 12.51 6.54 18.56
CA ASP A 571 11.90 7.57 19.40
C ASP A 571 11.05 8.50 18.52
N VAL A 572 9.77 8.65 18.86
CA VAL A 572 8.79 9.37 18.03
C VAL A 572 9.10 10.87 17.88
N GLU A 573 9.75 11.49 18.86
CA GLU A 573 10.05 12.92 18.85
C GLU A 573 11.35 13.26 18.12
N THR A 574 12.34 12.36 18.18
CA THR A 574 13.71 12.63 17.69
C THR A 574 14.10 11.85 16.46
N GLY A 575 13.39 10.75 16.14
CA GLY A 575 13.76 9.82 15.06
C GLY A 575 15.01 8.99 15.35
N ARG A 576 15.52 9.00 16.60
CA ARG A 576 16.66 8.17 16.96
C ARG A 576 16.25 6.70 17.06
N GLU A 577 16.94 5.80 16.35
CA GLU A 577 16.82 4.35 16.57
C GLU A 577 17.30 4.02 17.99
N ILE A 578 16.42 3.47 18.80
CA ILE A 578 16.70 3.15 20.22
C ILE A 578 16.67 1.65 20.50
N TRP A 579 16.16 0.86 19.58
CA TRP A 579 16.18 -0.59 19.65
C TRP A 579 16.05 -1.22 18.27
N LYS A 580 16.66 -2.38 18.09
CA LYS A 580 16.42 -3.27 16.95
C LYS A 580 16.63 -4.73 17.34
N ALA A 581 15.93 -5.62 16.63
CA ALA A 581 16.09 -7.07 16.73
C ALA A 581 16.18 -7.70 15.36
N GLU A 582 17.05 -8.70 15.21
CA GLU A 582 17.16 -9.48 13.99
C GLU A 582 15.96 -10.42 13.85
N LEU A 583 15.45 -10.52 12.64
CA LEU A 583 14.34 -11.39 12.24
C LEU A 583 14.87 -12.58 11.42
N PRO A 584 14.15 -13.72 11.39
CA PRO A 584 14.52 -14.86 10.54
C PRO A 584 14.62 -14.53 9.06
N ALA A 585 13.81 -13.59 8.58
CA ALA A 585 13.80 -13.05 7.22
C ALA A 585 13.46 -11.57 7.24
N SER A 586 13.54 -10.88 6.09
CA SER A 586 13.21 -9.45 6.02
C SER A 586 11.72 -9.20 6.31
N GLY A 587 11.42 -8.19 7.11
CA GLY A 587 10.06 -7.83 7.52
C GLY A 587 9.42 -6.83 6.57
N GLN A 588 9.14 -7.21 5.33
CA GLN A 588 8.50 -6.34 4.32
C GLN A 588 7.00 -6.15 4.55
N ALA A 589 6.58 -6.07 5.79
CA ALA A 589 5.21 -5.89 6.25
C ALA A 589 5.10 -4.66 7.16
N THR A 590 3.88 -4.26 7.50
CA THR A 590 3.64 -3.30 8.57
C THR A 590 3.46 -4.07 9.87
N PRO A 591 4.18 -3.74 10.95
CA PRO A 591 3.96 -4.38 12.25
C PRO A 591 2.60 -4.01 12.83
N MET A 592 2.22 -4.71 13.90
CA MET A 592 1.07 -4.37 14.73
C MET A 592 1.39 -4.56 16.21
N THR A 593 0.58 -4.00 17.11
CA THR A 593 0.73 -4.19 18.56
C THR A 593 -0.63 -4.40 19.21
N TYR A 594 -0.67 -5.25 20.22
CA TYR A 594 -1.88 -5.54 20.99
C TYR A 594 -1.53 -5.90 22.41
N ALA A 595 -2.54 -5.99 23.28
CA ALA A 595 -2.40 -6.49 24.62
C ALA A 595 -3.34 -7.68 24.87
N VAL A 596 -2.82 -8.72 25.51
CA VAL A 596 -3.59 -9.88 25.96
C VAL A 596 -3.09 -10.32 27.34
N ALA A 597 -4.02 -10.64 28.23
CA ALA A 597 -3.72 -11.02 29.63
C ALA A 597 -2.77 -10.03 30.35
N GLY A 598 -2.94 -8.72 30.08
CA GLY A 598 -2.12 -7.66 30.70
C GLY A 598 -0.72 -7.50 30.14
N LYS A 599 -0.35 -8.23 29.08
CA LYS A 599 0.96 -8.17 28.43
C LYS A 599 0.84 -7.61 27.02
N GLN A 600 1.64 -6.58 26.70
CA GLN A 600 1.72 -6.00 25.36
C GLN A 600 2.70 -6.76 24.47
N TYR A 601 2.29 -6.97 23.23
CA TYR A 601 3.09 -7.60 22.16
C TYR A 601 3.26 -6.66 20.97
N VAL A 602 4.39 -6.75 20.30
CA VAL A 602 4.65 -6.18 18.96
C VAL A 602 4.89 -7.34 18.01
N VAL A 603 4.13 -7.41 16.92
CA VAL A 603 4.18 -8.54 15.98
C VAL A 603 4.49 -8.06 14.58
N ILE A 604 5.30 -8.85 13.86
CA ILE A 604 5.67 -8.61 12.46
C ILE A 604 5.68 -9.92 11.65
N CYS A 605 5.19 -9.88 10.43
CA CYS A 605 5.41 -10.92 9.43
C CYS A 605 6.80 -10.73 8.81
N ALA A 606 7.66 -11.73 8.95
CA ALA A 606 9.04 -11.74 8.49
C ALA A 606 9.23 -12.82 7.43
N GLY A 607 8.89 -12.50 6.19
CA GLY A 607 8.92 -13.45 5.07
C GLY A 607 9.56 -12.92 3.79
N GLY A 608 10.03 -11.68 3.81
CA GLY A 608 10.73 -11.08 2.67
C GLY A 608 9.84 -10.68 1.50
N HIS A 609 10.50 -10.29 0.41
CA HIS A 609 9.89 -9.87 -0.83
C HIS A 609 10.79 -10.28 -2.01
N GLY A 610 10.34 -11.26 -2.81
CA GLY A 610 11.14 -11.87 -3.88
C GLY A 610 11.60 -10.85 -4.92
N LYS A 611 10.69 -10.03 -5.48
CA LYS A 611 11.04 -9.00 -6.48
C LYS A 611 12.04 -7.95 -5.98
N LEU A 612 12.13 -7.69 -4.67
CA LEU A 612 13.13 -6.79 -4.09
C LEU A 612 14.44 -7.50 -3.75
N GLY A 613 14.52 -8.82 -3.93
CA GLY A 613 15.69 -9.61 -3.56
C GLY A 613 16.06 -9.51 -2.08
N SER A 614 15.06 -9.41 -1.19
CA SER A 614 15.27 -9.44 0.26
C SER A 614 15.30 -10.88 0.78
N LYS A 615 15.83 -11.10 2.00
CA LYS A 615 15.88 -12.44 2.60
C LYS A 615 14.48 -13.00 2.76
N MET A 616 14.19 -14.10 2.04
CA MET A 616 12.91 -14.78 2.06
C MET A 616 12.75 -15.69 3.28
N GLY A 617 11.51 -15.90 3.71
CA GLY A 617 11.13 -16.75 4.83
C GLY A 617 9.62 -16.82 5.01
N ASP A 618 9.17 -17.30 6.18
CA ASP A 618 7.77 -17.61 6.43
C ASP A 618 7.36 -17.37 7.91
N ALA A 619 8.15 -16.60 8.63
CA ALA A 619 7.97 -16.43 10.06
C ALA A 619 6.99 -15.29 10.41
N VAL A 620 6.25 -15.49 11.50
CA VAL A 620 5.54 -14.44 12.24
C VAL A 620 6.20 -14.36 13.62
N VAL A 621 6.71 -13.18 13.99
CA VAL A 621 7.50 -13.00 15.20
C VAL A 621 6.82 -12.01 16.13
N ALA A 622 6.61 -12.41 17.38
CA ALA A 622 6.10 -11.54 18.45
C ALA A 622 7.18 -11.20 19.45
N PHE A 623 7.23 -9.95 19.83
CA PHE A 623 8.11 -9.42 20.86
C PHE A 623 7.30 -8.93 22.06
N ALA A 624 7.82 -9.14 23.26
CA ALA A 624 7.23 -8.64 24.51
C ALA A 624 8.32 -8.36 25.55
N LEU A 625 7.96 -7.64 26.61
CA LEU A 625 8.84 -7.48 27.77
C LEU A 625 8.97 -8.81 28.53
N GLY A 626 10.17 -9.09 29.06
CA GLY A 626 10.39 -10.19 29.99
C GLY A 626 9.60 -10.03 31.29
N GLU A 627 9.42 -11.14 32.02
CA GLU A 627 8.90 -11.14 33.38
C GLU A 627 9.84 -10.45 34.35
#